data_f5e330c188c4b21f0c1f6ecb61e23d94
#
_entry.id   f5e330c188c4b21f0c1f6ecb61e23d94
#
_cell.length_a   1.000
_cell.length_b   1.000
_cell.length_c   1.000
_cell.angle_alpha   90.00
_cell.angle_beta   90.00
_cell.angle_gamma   90.00
#
_symmetry.space_group_name_H-M   'P 1'
#
loop_
_entity.id
_entity.type
_entity.pdbx_description
1 polymer ?
#
loop_
_entity_poly.entity_id
_entity_poly.type
_entity_poly.pdbx_seq_one_letter_code
_entity_poly.pdbx_strand_id
1 'polypeptide(L)'
;MWTLGIESTAHTLSFGLVDENGIPYPSSTSTIRPEKGGIHPREAADHHKECAAELLRAALKSQSITVNDISSIAYSQGPGLGPCLRIGASIARGLSSKFNVPLIGVNHCVAHIEIGRQQCGCDDPVLLYVSGGNTQVIARLEGKYRVLGE
;
A
#
# COMPACT_ATOMS: atom_id res chain seq x y z
N MET A 1 -17.86 8.18 -0.74
CA MET A 1 -17.19 7.31 0.27
C MET A 1 -15.76 7.06 -0.19
N TRP A 2 -14.81 6.96 0.77
CA TRP A 2 -13.38 6.83 0.45
C TRP A 2 -12.77 5.60 1.09
N THR A 3 -11.89 4.91 0.38
CA THR A 3 -11.01 3.88 0.93
C THR A 3 -9.60 4.46 1.11
N LEU A 4 -9.05 4.33 2.32
CA LEU A 4 -7.67 4.70 2.61
C LEU A 4 -6.77 3.48 2.43
N GLY A 5 -5.82 3.56 1.51
CA GLY A 5 -4.77 2.56 1.31
C GLY A 5 -3.47 2.95 2.04
N ILE A 6 -2.83 1.98 2.70
CA ILE A 6 -1.57 2.15 3.42
C ILE A 6 -0.55 1.14 2.88
N GLU A 7 0.49 1.65 2.24
CA GLU A 7 1.64 0.86 1.78
C GLU A 7 2.83 1.07 2.70
N SER A 8 3.43 -0.01 3.18
CA SER A 8 4.57 0.02 4.10
C SER A 8 5.49 -1.21 3.98
N THR A 9 5.61 -1.80 2.80
CA THR A 9 6.31 -3.09 2.67
C THR A 9 7.82 -3.02 2.84
N ALA A 10 8.45 -1.90 2.47
CA ALA A 10 9.91 -1.75 2.51
C ALA A 10 10.35 -0.34 2.90
N HIS A 11 11.07 0.35 2.03
CA HIS A 11 11.69 1.67 2.28
C HIS A 11 10.74 2.87 2.12
N THR A 12 9.53 2.61 1.64
CA THR A 12 8.53 3.64 1.34
C THR A 12 7.30 3.48 2.23
N LEU A 13 6.84 4.58 2.81
CA LEU A 13 5.52 4.68 3.40
C LEU A 13 4.65 5.55 2.51
N SER A 14 3.46 5.06 2.17
CA SER A 14 2.49 5.80 1.36
C SER A 14 1.08 5.69 1.92
N PHE A 15 0.34 6.80 1.77
CA PHE A 15 -1.11 6.84 1.97
C PHE A 15 -1.77 7.24 0.65
N GLY A 16 -2.64 6.40 0.14
CA GLY A 16 -3.41 6.61 -1.07
C GLY A 16 -4.92 6.63 -0.79
N LEU A 17 -5.67 7.29 -1.64
CA LEU A 17 -7.11 7.37 -1.56
C LEU A 17 -7.75 6.81 -2.83
N VAL A 18 -8.82 6.09 -2.66
CA VAL A 18 -9.65 5.58 -3.75
C VAL A 18 -11.09 5.98 -3.47
N ASP A 19 -11.79 6.52 -4.46
CA ASP A 19 -13.19 6.91 -4.32
C ASP A 19 -14.17 5.73 -4.47
N GLU A 20 -15.44 6.00 -4.35
CA GLU A 20 -16.52 5.00 -4.48
C GLU A 20 -16.65 4.38 -5.88
N ASN A 21 -16.08 5.00 -6.90
CA ASN A 21 -16.03 4.50 -8.27
C ASN A 21 -14.77 3.65 -8.54
N GLY A 22 -13.93 3.47 -7.53
CA GLY A 22 -12.66 2.76 -7.65
C GLY A 22 -11.55 3.57 -8.32
N ILE A 23 -11.70 4.91 -8.40
CA ILE A 23 -10.68 5.78 -8.99
C ILE A 23 -9.59 6.10 -7.97
N PRO A 24 -8.31 5.75 -8.25
CA PRO A 24 -7.21 6.11 -7.36
C PRO A 24 -6.77 7.55 -7.59
N TYR A 25 -6.39 8.18 -6.49
CA TYR A 25 -5.84 9.54 -6.47
C TYR A 25 -4.35 9.53 -6.12
N PRO A 26 -3.60 10.58 -6.44
CA PRO A 26 -2.18 10.66 -6.12
C PRO A 26 -1.91 10.41 -4.63
N SER A 27 -0.97 9.54 -4.32
CA SER A 27 -0.60 9.18 -2.95
C SER A 27 0.37 10.18 -2.34
N SER A 28 0.27 10.37 -1.02
CA SER A 28 1.30 11.02 -0.21
C SER A 28 2.33 9.99 0.19
N THR A 29 3.59 10.24 -0.17
CA THR A 29 4.67 9.24 -0.11
C THR A 29 5.93 9.81 0.51
N SER A 30 6.60 9.03 1.35
CA SER A 30 7.95 9.29 1.83
C SER A 30 8.82 8.05 1.72
N THR A 31 10.03 8.23 1.20
CA THR A 31 10.97 7.14 0.91
C THR A 31 12.31 7.41 1.58
N ILE A 32 12.78 6.49 2.40
CA ILE A 32 14.15 6.52 2.92
C ILE A 32 15.10 5.90 1.89
N ARG A 33 16.18 6.62 1.57
CA ARG A 33 17.23 6.13 0.68
C ARG A 33 18.57 6.22 1.41
N PRO A 34 19.17 5.10 1.83
CA PRO A 34 20.47 5.12 2.45
C PRO A 34 21.54 5.58 1.41
N GLU A 35 22.49 6.40 1.85
CA GLU A 35 23.59 6.87 0.98
C GLU A 35 24.52 5.72 0.56
N LYS A 36 24.68 4.71 1.41
CA LYS A 36 25.51 3.52 1.16
C LYS A 36 24.84 2.28 1.72
N GLY A 37 25.05 1.15 1.04
CA GLY A 37 24.52 -0.15 1.47
C GLY A 37 23.05 -0.38 1.11
N GLY A 38 22.45 -1.40 1.73
CA GLY A 38 21.04 -1.76 1.58
C GLY A 38 20.14 -1.11 2.62
N ILE A 39 18.84 -1.32 2.49
CA ILE A 39 17.84 -0.81 3.42
C ILE A 39 17.97 -1.55 4.75
N HIS A 40 18.19 -0.81 5.83
CA HIS A 40 18.14 -1.37 7.18
C HIS A 40 16.69 -1.41 7.68
N PRO A 41 16.11 -2.60 7.97
CA PRO A 41 14.69 -2.74 8.26
C PRO A 41 14.17 -1.92 9.47
N ARG A 42 15.02 -1.72 10.49
CA ARG A 42 14.67 -0.90 11.66
C ARG A 42 14.63 0.58 11.33
N GLU A 43 15.63 1.07 10.60
CA GLU A 43 15.69 2.48 10.17
C GLU A 43 14.51 2.84 9.26
N ALA A 44 14.15 1.94 8.34
CA ALA A 44 12.96 2.11 7.52
C ALA A 44 11.66 2.15 8.35
N ALA A 45 11.54 1.29 9.37
CA ALA A 45 10.39 1.30 10.27
C ALA A 45 10.33 2.57 11.14
N ASP A 46 11.46 3.08 11.59
CA ASP A 46 11.51 4.33 12.37
C ASP A 46 11.15 5.53 11.49
N HIS A 47 11.68 5.60 10.27
CA HIS A 47 11.24 6.56 9.28
C HIS A 47 9.72 6.53 9.05
N HIS A 48 9.12 5.35 8.93
CA HIS A 48 7.67 5.22 8.77
C HIS A 48 6.89 5.80 9.96
N LYS A 49 7.35 5.57 11.19
CA LYS A 49 6.73 6.15 12.39
C LYS A 49 6.76 7.68 12.38
N GLU A 50 7.91 8.24 12.00
CA GLU A 50 8.14 9.68 12.01
C GLU A 50 7.28 10.42 11.00
N CYS A 51 7.17 9.90 9.76
CA CYS A 51 6.47 10.60 8.69
C CYS A 51 4.97 10.25 8.58
N ALA A 52 4.47 9.20 9.26
CA ALA A 52 3.12 8.69 9.06
C ALA A 52 2.02 9.73 9.25
N ALA A 53 2.08 10.51 10.33
CA ALA A 53 1.03 11.48 10.65
C ALA A 53 0.97 12.64 9.63
N GLU A 54 2.12 13.07 9.12
CA GLU A 54 2.20 14.12 8.11
C GLU A 54 1.67 13.63 6.77
N LEU A 55 2.08 12.43 6.34
CA LEU A 55 1.63 11.83 5.09
C LEU A 55 0.12 11.57 5.09
N LEU A 56 -0.44 11.09 6.20
CA LEU A 56 -1.89 10.91 6.32
C LEU A 56 -2.64 12.23 6.17
N ARG A 57 -2.18 13.29 6.87
CA ARG A 57 -2.81 14.62 6.73
C ARG A 57 -2.70 15.15 5.30
N ALA A 58 -1.55 14.98 4.65
CA ALA A 58 -1.34 15.40 3.28
C ALA A 58 -2.27 14.66 2.31
N ALA A 59 -2.43 13.33 2.46
CA ALA A 59 -3.35 12.53 1.65
C ALA A 59 -4.80 13.04 1.79
N LEU A 60 -5.29 13.23 3.01
CA LEU A 60 -6.65 13.72 3.24
C LEU A 60 -6.85 15.13 2.70
N LYS A 61 -5.88 16.02 2.92
CA LYS A 61 -5.93 17.41 2.45
C LYS A 61 -5.97 17.50 0.92
N SER A 62 -5.28 16.60 0.21
CA SER A 62 -5.23 16.59 -1.26
C SER A 62 -6.60 16.45 -1.91
N GLN A 63 -7.55 15.81 -1.22
CA GLN A 63 -8.93 15.63 -1.67
C GLN A 63 -9.94 16.47 -0.84
N SER A 64 -9.46 17.37 0.02
CA SER A 64 -10.28 18.20 0.89
C SER A 64 -11.26 17.39 1.77
N ILE A 65 -10.85 16.21 2.20
CA ILE A 65 -11.62 15.31 3.05
C ILE A 65 -11.03 15.18 4.46
N THR A 66 -11.82 14.60 5.35
CA THR A 66 -11.44 14.28 6.72
C THR A 66 -11.41 12.77 6.94
N VAL A 67 -10.92 12.33 8.08
CA VAL A 67 -10.94 10.91 8.45
C VAL A 67 -12.37 10.35 8.59
N ASN A 68 -13.37 11.20 8.82
CA ASN A 68 -14.77 10.78 8.91
C ASN A 68 -15.38 10.41 7.55
N ASP A 69 -14.75 10.81 6.46
CA ASP A 69 -15.17 10.49 5.09
C ASP A 69 -14.64 9.13 4.62
N ILE A 70 -13.74 8.51 5.43
CA ILE A 70 -13.18 7.19 5.17
C ILE A 70 -14.18 6.12 5.56
N SER A 71 -14.52 5.24 4.62
CA SER A 71 -15.47 4.14 4.80
C SER A 71 -14.81 2.76 4.93
N SER A 72 -13.53 2.65 4.57
CA SER A 72 -12.72 1.43 4.73
C SER A 72 -11.23 1.74 4.72
N ILE A 73 -10.44 0.84 5.30
CA ILE A 73 -8.98 0.94 5.33
C ILE A 73 -8.40 -0.34 4.75
N ALA A 74 -7.55 -0.19 3.73
CA ALA A 74 -6.75 -1.25 3.17
C ALA A 74 -5.28 -1.06 3.54
N TYR A 75 -4.52 -2.13 3.79
CA TYR A 75 -3.10 -2.03 4.07
C TYR A 75 -2.32 -3.19 3.45
N SER A 76 -1.08 -2.96 3.10
CA SER A 76 -0.17 -4.00 2.62
C SER A 76 0.13 -4.98 3.75
N GLN A 77 -0.39 -6.21 3.61
CA GLN A 77 -0.20 -7.28 4.59
C GLN A 77 1.15 -7.98 4.42
N GLY A 78 1.69 -7.95 3.23
CA GLY A 78 2.96 -8.58 2.80
C GLY A 78 2.87 -9.07 1.36
N PRO A 79 3.99 -9.60 0.84
CA PRO A 79 5.34 -9.73 1.43
C PRO A 79 6.05 -8.38 1.61
N GLY A 80 7.06 -8.36 2.51
CA GLY A 80 7.87 -7.17 2.78
C GLY A 80 8.71 -7.29 4.06
N LEU A 81 9.36 -6.19 4.44
CA LEU A 81 10.18 -6.12 5.65
C LEU A 81 9.31 -6.13 6.90
N GLY A 82 9.46 -7.15 7.75
CA GLY A 82 8.62 -7.36 8.93
C GLY A 82 8.46 -6.14 9.86
N PRO A 83 9.52 -5.39 10.20
CA PRO A 83 9.38 -4.15 10.98
C PRO A 83 8.50 -3.10 10.30
N CYS A 84 8.66 -2.88 9.00
CA CYS A 84 7.88 -1.92 8.21
C CYS A 84 6.41 -2.33 8.13
N LEU A 85 6.15 -3.60 7.80
CA LEU A 85 4.79 -4.16 7.74
C LEU A 85 4.04 -4.00 9.07
N ARG A 86 4.73 -4.20 10.21
CA ARG A 86 4.13 -4.00 11.54
C ARG A 86 3.70 -2.56 11.79
N ILE A 87 4.46 -1.57 11.31
CA ILE A 87 4.07 -0.17 11.44
C ILE A 87 2.80 0.11 10.65
N GLY A 88 2.75 -0.27 9.36
CA GLY A 88 1.55 -0.09 8.53
C GLY A 88 0.33 -0.79 9.11
N ALA A 89 0.48 -2.05 9.55
CA ALA A 89 -0.60 -2.80 10.18
C ALA A 89 -1.10 -2.17 11.49
N SER A 90 -0.19 -1.61 12.31
CA SER A 90 -0.55 -0.93 13.55
C SER A 90 -1.33 0.36 13.29
N ILE A 91 -0.88 1.16 12.33
CA ILE A 91 -1.58 2.38 11.90
C ILE A 91 -2.97 2.02 11.38
N ALA A 92 -3.06 1.04 10.46
CA ALA A 92 -4.30 0.61 9.85
C ALA A 92 -5.32 0.12 10.90
N ARG A 93 -4.89 -0.72 11.83
CA ARG A 93 -5.73 -1.22 12.95
C ARG A 93 -6.18 -0.11 13.87
N GLY A 94 -5.26 0.80 14.24
CA GLY A 94 -5.59 1.94 15.10
C GLY A 94 -6.66 2.84 14.49
N LEU A 95 -6.53 3.17 13.21
CA LEU A 95 -7.52 3.96 12.48
C LEU A 95 -8.85 3.21 12.31
N SER A 96 -8.81 1.94 11.90
CA SER A 96 -10.01 1.10 11.75
C SER A 96 -10.79 1.00 13.06
N SER A 97 -10.11 0.71 14.16
CA SER A 97 -10.76 0.64 15.49
C SER A 97 -11.31 1.98 15.93
N LYS A 98 -10.56 3.07 15.73
CA LYS A 98 -10.98 4.41 16.17
C LYS A 98 -12.22 4.92 15.43
N PHE A 99 -12.30 4.66 14.12
CA PHE A 99 -13.38 5.16 13.26
C PHE A 99 -14.45 4.11 12.98
N ASN A 100 -14.29 2.91 13.53
CA ASN A 100 -15.22 1.78 13.36
C ASN A 100 -15.51 1.46 11.88
N VAL A 101 -14.45 1.38 11.07
CA VAL A 101 -14.53 1.07 9.64
C VAL A 101 -13.84 -0.25 9.33
N PRO A 102 -14.26 -0.98 8.28
CA PRO A 102 -13.64 -2.24 7.86
C PRO A 102 -12.14 -2.13 7.61
N LEU A 103 -11.39 -3.17 7.98
CA LEU A 103 -9.96 -3.32 7.74
C LEU A 103 -9.70 -4.46 6.77
N ILE A 104 -8.95 -4.18 5.69
CA ILE A 104 -8.68 -5.11 4.61
C ILE A 104 -7.17 -5.30 4.45
N GLY A 105 -6.70 -6.53 4.64
CA GLY A 105 -5.31 -6.89 4.34
C GLY A 105 -5.15 -7.21 2.85
N VAL A 106 -4.22 -6.55 2.18
CA VAL A 106 -3.95 -6.72 0.75
C VAL A 106 -2.56 -7.29 0.53
N ASN A 107 -2.45 -8.31 -0.32
CA ASN A 107 -1.16 -8.79 -0.76
C ASN A 107 -0.48 -7.75 -1.65
N HIS A 108 0.77 -7.40 -1.36
CA HIS A 108 1.54 -6.36 -2.05
C HIS A 108 1.65 -6.62 -3.57
N CYS A 109 1.93 -7.86 -3.98
CA CYS A 109 2.04 -8.21 -5.40
C CYS A 109 0.68 -8.13 -6.12
N VAL A 110 -0.39 -8.48 -5.43
CA VAL A 110 -1.76 -8.33 -5.95
C VAL A 110 -2.11 -6.86 -6.15
N ALA A 111 -1.71 -5.97 -5.22
CA ALA A 111 -1.91 -4.54 -5.38
C ALA A 111 -1.24 -3.99 -6.64
N HIS A 112 -0.03 -4.47 -6.96
CA HIS A 112 0.67 -4.10 -8.21
C HIS A 112 -0.07 -4.57 -9.47
N ILE A 113 -0.65 -5.78 -9.46
CA ILE A 113 -1.46 -6.27 -10.58
C ILE A 113 -2.71 -5.41 -10.75
N GLU A 114 -3.42 -5.12 -9.65
CA GLU A 114 -4.68 -4.38 -9.71
C GLU A 114 -4.50 -2.95 -10.19
N ILE A 115 -3.47 -2.23 -9.72
CA ILE A 115 -3.22 -0.88 -10.24
C ILE A 115 -2.80 -0.92 -11.71
N GLY A 116 -1.98 -1.89 -12.12
CA GLY A 116 -1.60 -2.09 -13.52
C GLY A 116 -2.81 -2.40 -14.40
N ARG A 117 -3.68 -3.30 -13.94
CA ARG A 117 -4.92 -3.67 -14.62
C ARG A 117 -5.82 -2.46 -14.85
N GLN A 118 -6.00 -1.65 -13.82
CA GLN A 118 -6.82 -0.44 -13.91
C GLN A 118 -6.23 0.60 -14.87
N GLN A 119 -4.92 0.85 -14.78
CA GLN A 119 -4.25 1.84 -15.63
C GLN A 119 -4.19 1.44 -17.10
N CYS A 120 -4.07 0.16 -17.39
CA CYS A 120 -3.98 -0.37 -18.77
C CYS A 120 -5.35 -0.75 -19.35
N GLY A 121 -6.42 -0.76 -18.56
CA GLY A 121 -7.73 -1.25 -19.00
C GLY A 121 -7.72 -2.72 -19.41
N CYS A 122 -6.87 -3.56 -18.79
CA CYS A 122 -6.67 -4.97 -19.11
C CYS A 122 -7.29 -5.84 -18.01
N ASP A 123 -8.15 -6.79 -18.37
CA ASP A 123 -8.84 -7.64 -17.39
C ASP A 123 -7.98 -8.78 -16.84
N ASP A 124 -7.16 -9.42 -17.67
CA ASP A 124 -6.31 -10.55 -17.29
C ASP A 124 -4.83 -10.28 -17.61
N PRO A 125 -4.17 -9.36 -16.86
CA PRO A 125 -2.77 -9.03 -17.08
C PRO A 125 -1.83 -10.13 -16.59
N VAL A 126 -0.65 -10.18 -17.22
CA VAL A 126 0.55 -10.85 -16.70
C VAL A 126 1.50 -9.79 -16.14
N LEU A 127 1.86 -9.91 -14.89
CA LEU A 127 2.80 -9.04 -14.23
C LEU A 127 4.17 -9.71 -14.11
N LEU A 128 5.20 -9.09 -14.63
CA LEU A 128 6.57 -9.37 -14.24
C LEU A 128 6.91 -8.50 -13.01
N TYR A 129 6.84 -9.11 -11.84
CA TYR A 129 7.20 -8.46 -10.57
C TYR A 129 8.70 -8.62 -10.33
N VAL A 130 9.44 -7.52 -10.36
CA VAL A 130 10.89 -7.50 -10.15
C VAL A 130 11.21 -6.60 -8.97
N SER A 131 11.63 -7.18 -7.87
CA SER A 131 12.14 -6.46 -6.70
C SER A 131 13.54 -6.98 -6.35
N GLY A 132 14.30 -6.22 -5.56
CA GLY A 132 15.69 -6.58 -5.21
C GLY A 132 15.85 -7.94 -4.51
N GLY A 133 14.80 -8.49 -3.93
CA GLY A 133 14.82 -9.76 -3.22
C GLY A 133 13.85 -10.82 -3.77
N ASN A 134 13.06 -10.47 -4.77
CA ASN A 134 12.04 -11.37 -5.32
C ASN A 134 11.76 -11.04 -6.79
N THR A 135 11.68 -12.06 -7.63
CA THR A 135 11.24 -11.94 -9.02
C THR A 135 10.16 -12.98 -9.27
N GLN A 136 8.99 -12.54 -9.68
CA GLN A 136 7.86 -13.43 -9.93
C GLN A 136 7.13 -13.06 -11.21
N VAL A 137 6.66 -14.07 -11.93
CA VAL A 137 5.67 -13.91 -13.00
C VAL A 137 4.31 -14.26 -12.42
N ILE A 138 3.43 -13.29 -12.33
CA ILE A 138 2.12 -13.43 -11.72
C ILE A 138 1.06 -13.11 -12.78
N ALA A 139 0.06 -13.97 -12.93
CA ALA A 139 -1.08 -13.73 -13.82
C ALA A 139 -2.38 -13.64 -13.03
N ARG A 140 -3.27 -12.77 -13.49
CA ARG A 140 -4.69 -12.83 -13.14
C ARG A 140 -5.40 -13.58 -14.26
N LEU A 141 -5.92 -14.75 -13.93
CA LEU A 141 -6.62 -15.63 -14.87
C LEU A 141 -7.98 -15.99 -14.28
N GLU A 142 -9.04 -15.73 -15.02
CA GLU A 142 -10.42 -16.06 -14.61
C GLU A 142 -10.76 -15.56 -13.19
N GLY A 143 -10.35 -14.34 -12.84
CA GLY A 143 -10.59 -13.72 -11.53
C GLY A 143 -9.71 -14.25 -10.39
N LYS A 144 -8.68 -15.06 -10.67
CA LYS A 144 -7.73 -15.61 -9.68
C LYS A 144 -6.30 -15.20 -9.99
N TYR A 145 -5.53 -14.98 -8.93
CA TYR A 145 -4.09 -14.70 -9.05
C TYR A 145 -3.29 -16.00 -8.99
N ARG A 146 -2.35 -16.17 -9.89
CA ARG A 146 -1.48 -17.35 -10.00
C ARG A 146 -0.04 -16.91 -10.21
N VAL A 147 0.87 -17.47 -9.39
CA VAL A 147 2.31 -17.37 -9.63
C VAL A 147 2.65 -18.42 -10.68
N LEU A 148 3.18 -18.00 -11.81
CA LEU A 148 3.56 -18.87 -12.92
C LEU A 148 5.05 -19.24 -12.90
N GLY A 149 5.87 -18.45 -12.19
CA GLY A 149 7.31 -18.68 -12.02
C GLY A 149 7.92 -17.71 -11.02
N GLU A 150 9.00 -18.12 -10.40
CA GLU A 150 9.85 -17.37 -9.45
C GLU A 150 11.33 -17.66 -9.74
#